data_fa21727721c32962c47e06d182179381
#
_entry.id   fa21727721c32962c47e06d182179381
#
_cell.length_a   1.000
_cell.length_b   1.000
_cell.length_c   1.000
_cell.angle_alpha   90.00
_cell.angle_beta   90.00
_cell.angle_gamma   90.00
#
_symmetry.space_group_name_H-M   'P 1'
#
loop_
_entity.id
_entity.type
_entity.pdbx_description
1 polymer ?
#
loop_
_entity_poly.entity_id
_entity_poly.type
_entity_poly.pdbx_seq_one_letter_code
_entity_poly.pdbx_strand_id
1 'polypeptide(L)'
;MIKIFEDSDLRNDYKCLCLSVPGQSEVEHQAAQADPVAIWQARQALQGEIGSHLSEQIRFALATEDLCDTASGRVLRNRCVYLGVASASENAVRVAAEQSSDLNMTLSMGGLTALNITKHELRSICLEAFYERWRNTSLVMEKWLGLEASSPFLGTIQQMQKLMSDSVFDPDNPN
;
A
#
# COMPACT_ATOMS: atom_id res chain seq x y z
N MET A 1 -10.31 17.68 -6.73
CA MET A 1 -9.10 16.96 -6.30
C MET A 1 -7.81 17.65 -6.74
N ILE A 2 -7.61 17.97 -8.01
CA ILE A 2 -6.39 18.65 -8.51
C ILE A 2 -6.07 19.91 -7.70
N LYS A 3 -7.01 20.83 -7.53
CA LYS A 3 -6.82 22.07 -6.75
C LYS A 3 -6.37 21.81 -5.30
N ILE A 4 -6.88 20.76 -4.66
CA ILE A 4 -6.47 20.37 -3.29
C ILE A 4 -5.03 19.84 -3.30
N PHE A 5 -4.69 19.05 -4.31
CA PHE A 5 -3.35 18.48 -4.42
C PHE A 5 -2.29 19.57 -4.64
N GLU A 6 -2.58 20.53 -5.51
CA GLU A 6 -1.65 21.61 -5.93
C GLU A 6 -1.58 22.79 -4.94
N ASP A 7 -2.50 22.89 -3.99
CA ASP A 7 -2.55 23.96 -3.01
C ASP A 7 -1.36 23.86 -2.03
N SER A 8 -0.43 24.80 -2.10
CA SER A 8 0.77 24.83 -1.26
C SER A 8 0.48 25.15 0.22
N ASP A 9 -0.66 25.77 0.52
CA ASP A 9 -1.04 26.15 1.88
C ASP A 9 -1.65 24.97 2.66
N LEU A 10 -2.06 23.91 1.95
CA LEU A 10 -2.61 22.72 2.58
C LEU A 10 -1.50 21.74 3.00
N ARG A 11 -1.61 21.24 4.22
CA ARG A 11 -0.71 20.25 4.78
C ARG A 11 -0.82 18.91 4.03
N ASN A 12 0.28 18.18 3.92
CA ASN A 12 0.35 16.90 3.23
C ASN A 12 -0.57 15.82 3.83
N ASP A 13 -0.74 15.79 5.15
CA ASP A 13 -1.66 14.86 5.82
C ASP A 13 -3.13 15.15 5.47
N TYR A 14 -3.51 16.41 5.37
CA TYR A 14 -4.85 16.81 4.90
C TYR A 14 -5.07 16.44 3.43
N LYS A 15 -4.10 16.70 2.56
CA LYS A 15 -4.14 16.25 1.16
C LYS A 15 -4.35 14.74 1.06
N CYS A 16 -3.59 13.98 1.84
CA CYS A 16 -3.72 12.52 1.90
C CYS A 16 -5.14 12.09 2.32
N LEU A 17 -5.72 12.74 3.34
CA LEU A 17 -7.08 12.46 3.79
C LEU A 17 -8.10 12.72 2.66
N CYS A 18 -7.98 13.85 1.95
CA CYS A 18 -8.87 14.18 0.83
C CYS A 18 -8.75 13.21 -0.37
N LEU A 19 -7.62 12.53 -0.50
CA LEU A 19 -7.38 11.50 -1.53
C LEU A 19 -7.76 10.09 -1.05
N SER A 20 -8.14 9.93 0.20
CA SER A 20 -8.49 8.64 0.76
C SER A 20 -9.94 8.26 0.43
N VAL A 21 -10.18 6.97 0.26
CA VAL A 21 -11.53 6.40 0.16
C VAL A 21 -11.89 5.75 1.49
N PRO A 22 -13.18 5.64 1.84
CA PRO A 22 -13.62 5.00 3.08
C PRO A 22 -12.98 3.61 3.26
N GLY A 23 -12.71 3.22 4.49
CA GLY A 23 -12.16 1.92 4.82
C GLY A 23 -13.08 0.77 4.42
N GLN A 24 -12.54 -0.43 4.19
CA GLN A 24 -13.33 -1.63 3.88
C GLN A 24 -14.40 -1.87 4.95
N SER A 25 -13.98 -1.96 6.21
CA SER A 25 -14.89 -2.20 7.34
C SER A 25 -15.91 -1.08 7.53
N GLU A 26 -15.56 0.17 7.24
CA GLU A 26 -16.48 1.30 7.32
C GLU A 26 -17.64 1.14 6.31
N VAL A 27 -17.33 0.74 5.08
CA VAL A 27 -18.36 0.49 4.05
C VAL A 27 -19.19 -0.74 4.41
N GLU A 28 -18.56 -1.81 4.90
CA GLU A 28 -19.25 -3.04 5.34
C GLU A 28 -20.26 -2.76 6.45
N HIS A 29 -19.92 -1.94 7.44
CA HIS A 29 -20.83 -1.57 8.52
C HIS A 29 -22.06 -0.76 8.06
N GLN A 30 -21.95 -0.06 6.94
CA GLN A 30 -23.07 0.75 6.40
C GLN A 30 -23.94 -0.04 5.41
N ALA A 31 -23.46 -1.18 4.91
CA ALA A 31 -24.20 -2.00 3.95
C ALA A 31 -25.25 -2.85 4.66
N ALA A 32 -26.47 -2.87 4.15
CA ALA A 32 -27.53 -3.75 4.65
C ALA A 32 -27.18 -5.24 4.51
N GLN A 33 -26.45 -5.58 3.45
CA GLN A 33 -25.85 -6.89 3.22
C GLN A 33 -24.44 -6.64 2.64
N ALA A 34 -23.42 -6.94 3.42
CA ALA A 34 -22.05 -6.74 3.00
C ALA A 34 -21.57 -7.88 2.09
N ASP A 35 -21.02 -7.52 0.94
CA ASP A 35 -20.19 -8.38 0.10
C ASP A 35 -18.75 -7.87 0.13
N PRO A 36 -17.85 -8.46 0.93
CA PRO A 36 -16.49 -7.99 1.08
C PRO A 36 -15.71 -7.93 -0.25
N VAL A 37 -15.96 -8.87 -1.14
CA VAL A 37 -15.28 -8.92 -2.44
C VAL A 37 -15.72 -7.78 -3.34
N ALA A 38 -17.04 -7.56 -3.45
CA ALA A 38 -17.60 -6.48 -4.25
C ALA A 38 -17.18 -5.10 -3.70
N ILE A 39 -17.20 -4.93 -2.38
CA ILE A 39 -16.75 -3.69 -1.72
C ILE A 39 -15.26 -3.44 -2.01
N TRP A 40 -14.41 -4.46 -1.88
CA TRP A 40 -12.99 -4.35 -2.21
C TRP A 40 -12.78 -3.93 -3.67
N GLN A 41 -13.46 -4.59 -4.62
CA GLN A 41 -13.38 -4.29 -6.06
C GLN A 41 -13.82 -2.85 -6.36
N ALA A 42 -14.94 -2.40 -5.80
CA ALA A 42 -15.43 -1.04 -5.98
C ALA A 42 -14.44 0.01 -5.44
N ARG A 43 -13.85 -0.26 -4.26
CA ARG A 43 -12.82 0.61 -3.67
C ARG A 43 -11.55 0.66 -4.54
N GLN A 44 -11.10 -0.47 -5.08
CA GLN A 44 -9.94 -0.50 -5.98
C GLN A 44 -10.23 0.26 -7.29
N ALA A 45 -11.41 0.08 -7.87
CA ALA A 45 -11.83 0.81 -9.06
C ALA A 45 -11.82 2.33 -8.81
N LEU A 46 -12.42 2.78 -7.70
CA LEU A 46 -12.44 4.21 -7.34
C LEU A 46 -11.02 4.76 -7.12
N GLN A 47 -10.14 4.01 -6.47
CA GLN A 47 -8.74 4.42 -6.27
C GLN A 47 -7.98 4.49 -7.60
N GLY A 48 -8.23 3.56 -8.52
CA GLY A 48 -7.70 3.59 -9.88
C GLY A 48 -8.15 4.82 -10.66
N GLU A 49 -9.44 5.18 -10.59
CA GLU A 49 -9.97 6.39 -11.21
C GLU A 49 -9.36 7.67 -10.63
N ILE A 50 -9.20 7.73 -9.30
CA ILE A 50 -8.52 8.85 -8.64
C ILE A 50 -7.07 8.95 -9.13
N GLY A 51 -6.36 7.82 -9.19
CA GLY A 51 -4.98 7.76 -9.66
C GLY A 51 -4.85 8.20 -11.12
N SER A 52 -5.77 7.77 -11.98
CA SER A 52 -5.81 8.16 -13.39
C SER A 52 -6.08 9.66 -13.56
N HIS A 53 -7.04 10.20 -12.79
CA HIS A 53 -7.39 11.62 -12.83
C HIS A 53 -6.26 12.53 -12.31
N LEU A 54 -5.41 12.05 -11.41
CA LEU A 54 -4.29 12.77 -10.81
C LEU A 54 -2.93 12.32 -11.37
N SER A 55 -2.90 11.65 -12.51
CA SER A 55 -1.70 11.00 -13.03
C SER A 55 -0.50 11.94 -13.16
N GLU A 56 -0.70 13.16 -13.66
CA GLU A 56 0.34 14.18 -13.79
C GLU A 56 0.86 14.66 -12.43
N GLN A 57 -0.04 14.94 -11.48
CA GLN A 57 0.31 15.38 -10.13
C GLN A 57 1.06 14.29 -9.37
N ILE A 58 0.59 13.04 -9.51
CA ILE A 58 1.26 11.87 -8.92
C ILE A 58 2.65 11.71 -9.54
N ARG A 59 2.77 11.76 -10.86
CA ARG A 59 4.06 11.65 -11.54
C ARG A 59 5.05 12.72 -11.05
N PHE A 60 4.61 13.96 -10.91
CA PHE A 60 5.42 15.05 -10.39
C PHE A 60 5.83 14.80 -8.93
N ALA A 61 4.88 14.45 -8.06
CA ALA A 61 5.14 14.17 -6.64
C ALA A 61 6.10 12.99 -6.43
N LEU A 62 6.06 11.98 -7.29
CA LEU A 62 6.96 10.83 -7.20
C LEU A 62 8.36 11.11 -7.74
N ALA A 63 8.52 12.13 -8.59
CA ALA A 63 9.82 12.56 -9.12
C ALA A 63 10.61 13.44 -8.14
N THR A 64 9.98 13.95 -7.06
CA THR A 64 10.63 14.81 -6.06
C THR A 64 10.92 14.03 -4.78
N GLU A 65 12.03 14.31 -4.12
CA GLU A 65 12.40 13.69 -2.84
C GLU A 65 11.82 14.45 -1.63
N ASP A 66 11.34 15.68 -1.81
CA ASP A 66 10.86 16.56 -0.74
C ASP A 66 9.79 15.91 0.16
N LEU A 67 8.98 15.01 -0.39
CA LEU A 67 7.98 14.26 0.36
C LEU A 67 8.58 13.19 1.29
N CYS A 68 9.86 12.85 1.17
CA CYS A 68 10.51 11.85 2.02
C CYS A 68 10.95 12.43 3.37
N ASP A 69 11.19 13.74 3.47
CA ASP A 69 11.82 14.38 4.61
C ASP A 69 10.94 14.44 5.86
N THR A 70 9.65 14.63 5.68
CA THR A 70 8.70 14.77 6.79
C THR A 70 7.76 13.58 6.93
N ALA A 71 7.24 13.33 8.13
CA ALA A 71 6.25 12.26 8.35
C ALA A 71 4.99 12.46 7.50
N SER A 72 4.45 13.68 7.42
CA SER A 72 3.28 13.98 6.59
C SER A 72 3.57 13.88 5.09
N GLY A 73 4.79 14.22 4.67
CA GLY A 73 5.23 14.05 3.30
C GLY A 73 5.29 12.56 2.91
N ARG A 74 5.88 11.71 3.76
CA ARG A 74 5.92 10.25 3.52
C ARG A 74 4.51 9.63 3.41
N VAL A 75 3.57 10.11 4.21
CA VAL A 75 2.16 9.65 4.13
C VAL A 75 1.55 10.02 2.77
N LEU A 76 1.73 11.25 2.31
CA LEU A 76 1.25 11.69 1.00
C LEU A 76 1.95 10.94 -0.13
N ARG A 77 3.28 10.76 -0.05
CA ARG A 77 4.05 9.97 -1.03
C ARG A 77 3.52 8.54 -1.15
N ASN A 78 3.33 7.85 -0.02
CA ASN A 78 2.77 6.50 0.00
C ASN A 78 1.38 6.46 -0.64
N ARG A 79 0.56 7.49 -0.41
CA ARG A 79 -0.75 7.59 -1.04
C ARG A 79 -0.63 7.79 -2.56
N CYS A 80 0.30 8.61 -3.03
CA CYS A 80 0.58 8.79 -4.46
C CYS A 80 1.06 7.50 -5.12
N VAL A 81 1.98 6.79 -4.49
CA VAL A 81 2.46 5.48 -4.96
C VAL A 81 1.29 4.50 -5.09
N TYR A 82 0.47 4.38 -4.04
CA TYR A 82 -0.68 3.48 -4.03
C TYR A 82 -1.68 3.80 -5.14
N LEU A 83 -2.08 5.06 -5.29
CA LEU A 83 -3.01 5.50 -6.34
C LEU A 83 -2.43 5.29 -7.75
N GLY A 84 -1.14 5.53 -7.91
CA GLY A 84 -0.45 5.26 -9.17
C GLY A 84 -0.44 3.77 -9.53
N VAL A 85 -0.18 2.88 -8.57
CA VAL A 85 -0.28 1.43 -8.79
C VAL A 85 -1.71 1.00 -9.06
N ALA A 86 -2.70 1.55 -8.31
CA ALA A 86 -4.12 1.26 -8.53
C ALA A 86 -4.60 1.69 -9.92
N SER A 87 -4.03 2.74 -10.51
CA SER A 87 -4.29 3.18 -11.89
C SER A 87 -3.47 2.43 -12.95
N ALA A 88 -2.78 1.37 -12.57
CA ALA A 88 -1.92 0.56 -13.44
C ALA A 88 -0.74 1.34 -14.07
N SER A 89 -0.22 2.36 -13.40
CA SER A 89 0.95 3.10 -13.84
C SER A 89 2.22 2.27 -13.64
N GLU A 90 2.89 1.90 -14.71
CA GLU A 90 4.14 1.15 -14.69
C GLU A 90 5.26 1.91 -13.95
N ASN A 91 5.30 3.24 -14.09
CA ASN A 91 6.22 4.08 -13.34
C ASN A 91 5.97 4.00 -11.83
N ALA A 92 4.70 4.02 -11.40
CA ALA A 92 4.37 3.92 -9.97
C ALA A 92 4.72 2.53 -9.41
N VAL A 93 4.56 1.47 -10.18
CA VAL A 93 4.99 0.11 -9.79
C VAL A 93 6.51 0.06 -9.56
N ARG A 94 7.31 0.67 -10.45
CA ARG A 94 8.77 0.75 -10.27
C ARG A 94 9.15 1.58 -9.04
N VAL A 95 8.53 2.74 -8.86
CA VAL A 95 8.76 3.58 -7.67
C VAL A 95 8.37 2.83 -6.39
N ALA A 96 7.27 2.06 -6.39
CA ALA A 96 6.87 1.21 -5.27
C ALA A 96 7.94 0.14 -4.96
N ALA A 97 8.51 -0.48 -5.99
CA ALA A 97 9.56 -1.48 -5.84
C ALA A 97 10.86 -0.87 -5.28
N GLU A 98 11.29 0.27 -5.80
CA GLU A 98 12.45 1.00 -5.27
C GLU A 98 12.22 1.41 -3.80
N GLN A 99 11.05 1.98 -3.52
CA GLN A 99 10.67 2.42 -2.17
C GLN A 99 10.58 1.26 -1.17
N SER A 100 10.24 0.04 -1.61
CA SER A 100 10.19 -1.15 -0.75
C SER A 100 11.52 -1.49 -0.10
N SER A 101 12.63 -1.06 -0.69
CA SER A 101 13.99 -1.26 -0.18
C SER A 101 14.51 -0.11 0.69
N ASP A 102 13.73 0.94 0.92
CA ASP A 102 14.10 2.11 1.71
C ASP A 102 14.45 1.74 3.16
N LEU A 103 15.37 2.49 3.77
CA LEU A 103 15.72 2.36 5.19
C LEU A 103 14.60 2.86 6.11
N ASN A 104 13.83 3.82 5.66
CA ASN A 104 12.67 4.31 6.38
C ASN A 104 11.52 3.32 6.28
N MET A 105 11.16 2.69 7.39
CA MET A 105 10.12 1.65 7.44
C MET A 105 8.75 2.16 6.92
N THR A 106 8.41 3.43 7.10
CA THR A 106 7.16 4.00 6.59
C THR A 106 7.12 3.98 5.05
N LEU A 107 8.25 4.34 4.42
CA LEU A 107 8.38 4.29 2.96
C LEU A 107 8.41 2.85 2.47
N SER A 108 9.25 2.01 3.08
CA SER A 108 9.38 0.60 2.71
C SER A 108 8.03 -0.14 2.75
N MET A 109 7.30 -0.05 3.85
CA MET A 109 5.97 -0.64 3.98
C MET A 109 4.94 -0.01 3.04
N GLY A 110 5.06 1.29 2.75
CA GLY A 110 4.21 1.97 1.76
C GLY A 110 4.39 1.40 0.35
N GLY A 111 5.64 1.17 -0.07
CA GLY A 111 5.96 0.53 -1.35
C GLY A 111 5.39 -0.89 -1.44
N LEU A 112 5.63 -1.72 -0.41
CA LEU A 112 5.09 -3.08 -0.37
C LEU A 112 3.56 -3.11 -0.35
N THR A 113 2.91 -2.21 0.39
CA THR A 113 1.45 -2.10 0.44
C THR A 113 0.87 -1.76 -0.94
N ALA A 114 1.53 -0.87 -1.67
CA ALA A 114 1.12 -0.54 -3.04
C ALA A 114 1.34 -1.72 -3.99
N LEU A 115 2.46 -2.44 -3.88
CA LEU A 115 2.70 -3.64 -4.69
C LEU A 115 1.71 -4.76 -4.37
N ASN A 116 1.21 -4.83 -3.15
CA ASN A 116 0.31 -5.90 -2.73
C ASN A 116 -1.07 -5.89 -3.42
N ILE A 117 -1.43 -4.82 -4.13
CA ILE A 117 -2.68 -4.76 -4.91
C ILE A 117 -2.51 -5.10 -6.40
N THR A 118 -1.29 -5.40 -6.86
CA THR A 118 -1.00 -5.75 -8.25
C THR A 118 -0.47 -7.18 -8.41
N LYS A 119 -0.70 -7.78 -9.59
CA LYS A 119 -0.11 -9.08 -9.97
C LYS A 119 1.27 -8.92 -10.64
N HIS A 120 1.84 -7.73 -10.62
CA HIS A 120 3.15 -7.50 -11.23
C HIS A 120 4.24 -8.35 -10.54
N GLU A 121 5.20 -8.85 -11.32
CA GLU A 121 6.28 -9.73 -10.81
C GLU A 121 7.11 -9.10 -9.70
N LEU A 122 7.30 -7.76 -9.73
CA LEU A 122 8.02 -7.03 -8.69
C LEU A 122 7.40 -7.18 -7.29
N ARG A 123 6.09 -7.51 -7.20
CA ARG A 123 5.46 -7.79 -5.91
C ARG A 123 6.16 -8.93 -5.18
N SER A 124 6.30 -10.09 -5.83
CA SER A 124 6.92 -11.26 -5.20
C SER A 124 8.40 -11.03 -4.92
N ILE A 125 9.12 -10.41 -5.84
CA ILE A 125 10.53 -10.08 -5.69
C ILE A 125 10.77 -9.18 -4.47
N CYS A 126 9.98 -8.12 -4.32
CA CYS A 126 10.13 -7.17 -3.21
C CYS A 126 9.70 -7.75 -1.85
N LEU A 127 8.65 -8.59 -1.83
CA LEU A 127 8.22 -9.27 -0.60
C LEU A 127 9.26 -10.28 -0.11
N GLU A 128 9.88 -11.03 -1.01
CA GLU A 128 10.96 -11.97 -0.70
C GLU A 128 12.21 -11.21 -0.19
N ALA A 129 12.62 -10.16 -0.90
CA ALA A 129 13.77 -9.34 -0.48
C ALA A 129 13.56 -8.71 0.91
N PHE A 130 12.34 -8.26 1.19
CA PHE A 130 11.98 -7.71 2.49
C PHE A 130 12.03 -8.80 3.58
N TYR A 131 11.49 -9.98 3.33
CA TYR A 131 11.57 -11.13 4.24
C TYR A 131 13.04 -11.47 4.56
N GLU A 132 13.89 -11.67 3.57
CA GLU A 132 15.29 -12.00 3.77
C GLU A 132 16.05 -10.95 4.59
N ARG A 133 15.71 -9.70 4.41
CA ARG A 133 16.33 -8.58 5.14
C ARG A 133 15.90 -8.53 6.61
N TRP A 134 14.64 -8.84 6.92
CA TRP A 134 14.04 -8.56 8.22
C TRP A 134 13.60 -9.79 9.01
N ARG A 135 13.79 -11.02 8.50
CA ARG A 135 13.30 -12.27 9.11
C ARG A 135 13.74 -12.48 10.57
N ASN A 136 14.79 -11.81 11.02
CA ASN A 136 15.25 -11.85 12.41
C ASN A 136 14.69 -10.72 13.30
N THR A 137 13.74 -9.93 12.79
CA THR A 137 13.15 -8.79 13.50
C THR A 137 11.63 -8.99 13.63
N SER A 138 11.20 -9.59 14.74
CA SER A 138 9.83 -10.04 15.00
C SER A 138 8.78 -8.95 14.68
N LEU A 139 8.91 -7.74 15.24
CA LEU A 139 7.96 -6.62 15.01
C LEU A 139 7.83 -6.20 13.53
N VAL A 140 8.86 -6.43 12.73
CA VAL A 140 8.81 -6.14 11.29
C VAL A 140 8.13 -7.29 10.56
N MET A 141 8.42 -8.53 10.98
CA MET A 141 7.80 -9.71 10.39
C MET A 141 6.29 -9.80 10.64
N GLU A 142 5.80 -9.34 11.78
CA GLU A 142 4.36 -9.20 12.03
C GLU A 142 3.66 -8.34 10.95
N LYS A 143 4.28 -7.21 10.58
CA LYS A 143 3.76 -6.34 9.52
C LYS A 143 3.79 -7.01 8.15
N TRP A 144 4.86 -7.75 7.87
CA TRP A 144 5.01 -8.50 6.63
C TRP A 144 3.99 -9.65 6.54
N LEU A 145 3.77 -10.41 7.62
CA LEU A 145 2.74 -11.44 7.70
C LEU A 145 1.34 -10.86 7.48
N GLY A 146 1.03 -9.72 8.12
CA GLY A 146 -0.23 -9.02 7.89
C GLY A 146 -0.42 -8.57 6.45
N LEU A 147 0.66 -8.14 5.78
CA LEU A 147 0.63 -7.75 4.38
C LEU A 147 0.39 -8.97 3.46
N GLU A 148 1.08 -10.09 3.68
CA GLU A 148 0.86 -11.33 2.95
C GLU A 148 -0.57 -11.86 3.14
N ALA A 149 -1.09 -11.82 4.38
CA ALA A 149 -2.45 -12.25 4.70
C ALA A 149 -3.53 -11.36 4.06
N SER A 150 -3.24 -10.09 3.83
CA SER A 150 -4.15 -9.13 3.19
C SER A 150 -4.12 -9.16 1.66
N SER A 151 -3.36 -10.06 1.07
CA SER A 151 -3.28 -10.20 -0.39
C SER A 151 -4.65 -10.57 -1.00
N PRO A 152 -5.13 -9.84 -2.01
CA PRO A 152 -6.44 -10.09 -2.61
C PRO A 152 -6.44 -11.22 -3.66
N PHE A 153 -5.30 -11.89 -3.87
CA PHE A 153 -5.13 -12.84 -4.96
C PHE A 153 -5.45 -14.28 -4.55
N LEU A 154 -5.81 -15.08 -5.55
CA LEU A 154 -5.98 -16.52 -5.35
C LEU A 154 -4.66 -17.15 -4.87
N GLY A 155 -4.76 -18.07 -3.91
CA GLY A 155 -3.57 -18.73 -3.33
C GLY A 155 -3.11 -18.14 -2.00
N THR A 156 -3.68 -17.02 -1.55
CA THR A 156 -3.32 -16.40 -0.27
C THR A 156 -3.52 -17.35 0.90
N ILE A 157 -4.62 -18.12 0.93
CA ILE A 157 -4.88 -19.09 2.00
C ILE A 157 -3.78 -20.17 2.02
N GLN A 158 -3.40 -20.69 0.86
CA GLN A 158 -2.33 -21.70 0.75
C GLN A 158 -0.97 -21.12 1.16
N GLN A 159 -0.73 -19.85 0.84
CA GLN A 159 0.47 -19.15 1.28
C GLN A 159 0.49 -18.98 2.80
N MET A 160 -0.63 -18.58 3.40
CA MET A 160 -0.75 -18.45 4.86
C MET A 160 -0.53 -19.80 5.56
N GLN A 161 -1.10 -20.89 5.03
CA GLN A 161 -0.86 -22.24 5.58
C GLN A 161 0.62 -22.63 5.58
N LYS A 162 1.39 -22.24 4.56
CA LYS A 162 2.84 -22.46 4.53
C LYS A 162 3.56 -21.61 5.57
N LEU A 163 3.18 -20.32 5.67
CA LEU A 163 3.79 -19.39 6.61
C LEU A 163 3.52 -19.75 8.09
N MET A 164 2.40 -20.41 8.39
CA MET A 164 2.15 -20.96 9.73
C MET A 164 3.17 -22.03 10.16
N SER A 165 3.92 -22.61 9.23
CA SER A 165 5.00 -23.55 9.50
C SER A 165 6.38 -22.90 9.45
N ASP A 166 6.45 -21.60 9.16
CA ASP A 166 7.69 -20.83 9.11
C ASP A 166 8.08 -20.34 10.51
N SER A 167 9.38 -20.22 10.75
CA SER A 167 9.93 -19.74 12.02
C SER A 167 9.59 -18.29 12.37
N VAL A 168 9.11 -17.51 11.42
CA VAL A 168 8.67 -16.12 11.65
C VAL A 168 7.24 -16.04 12.21
N PHE A 169 6.48 -17.14 12.14
CA PHE A 169 5.13 -17.21 12.70
C PHE A 169 5.20 -17.73 14.15
N ASP A 170 4.76 -16.92 15.08
CA ASP A 170 4.64 -17.27 16.49
C ASP A 170 3.13 -17.33 16.86
N PRO A 171 2.58 -18.54 17.10
CA PRO A 171 1.17 -18.69 17.45
C PRO A 171 0.81 -18.13 18.83
N ASP A 172 1.79 -17.89 19.69
CA ASP A 172 1.60 -17.32 21.02
C ASP A 172 1.65 -15.78 21.02
N ASN A 173 2.03 -15.17 19.88
CA ASN A 173 2.03 -13.73 19.71
C ASN A 173 0.60 -13.21 19.47
N PRO A 174 0.08 -12.32 20.33
CA PRO A 174 -1.29 -11.81 20.21
C PRO A 174 -1.51 -10.81 19.05
N ASN A 175 -0.48 -10.42 18.31
CA ASN A 175 -0.56 -9.44 17.22
C ASN A 175 -0.76 -10.08 15.83
#